data_185c99bdf8199d0d138cb97296ab3905
#
_entry.id   185c99bdf8199d0d138cb97296ab3905
#
_cell.length_a   1.000
_cell.length_b   1.000
_cell.length_c   1.000
_cell.angle_alpha   90.00
_cell.angle_beta   90.00
_cell.angle_gamma   90.00
#
_symmetry.space_group_name_H-M   'P 1'
#
loop_
_entity.id
_entity.type
_entity.pdbx_description
1 polymer ?
#
loop_
_entity_poly.entity_id
_entity_poly.type
_entity_poly.pdbx_seq_one_letter_code
_entity_poly.pdbx_strand_id
1 'polypeptide(L)'
;MLDPFGPEARRLVKDEFGGITELLMIIPSYVGIDAALERVSWIKSGEIPKDILELEGIRDLLTFYALLGALAFSPYGLEREVVREANLRIYHRRILQKGTLVGVSTPLEAVPGGEIPERDRTILERTHHTELSPDERRKLRLGYRIHLSKFLELWEGSLKEVYVRNGYAYLTEEGAIELWKRSFERNFDRAVNLLYEIRDELPDYYLRLYEKLGEIAREHYKERLERMGSAKAQPLRFDLFPPCVKIALGGVPSGLRNYAITVLLTSFLSYARLCPNPPRRDVRIKDCVSDLGVVEREILPVIIEAGNRCSPPLFEDQPHEVKNIWYHLGFGLTDSPTLEDSGNSTWYFPPNCSKIRANAPELCRPDRDCRNIKNPLTYYLRKLYLENRRKGEGEGGETDEGAKEGGEENG
;
A
#
# COMPACT_ATOMS: atom_id res chain seq x y z
N MET A 1 -18.08 19.76 1.42
CA MET A 1 -18.09 18.54 0.58
C MET A 1 -17.44 17.38 1.31
N LEU A 2 -18.07 16.19 1.31
CA LEU A 2 -17.55 15.00 2.02
C LEU A 2 -16.61 14.13 1.19
N ASP A 3 -16.71 14.21 -0.14
CA ASP A 3 -15.95 13.36 -1.06
C ASP A 3 -15.91 14.03 -2.45
N PRO A 4 -14.74 14.24 -3.05
CA PRO A 4 -14.60 14.91 -4.35
C PRO A 4 -15.13 14.07 -5.53
N PHE A 5 -15.39 12.79 -5.29
CA PHE A 5 -16.01 11.88 -6.26
C PHE A 5 -17.49 11.62 -5.96
N GLY A 6 -18.03 12.24 -4.91
CA GLY A 6 -19.41 12.08 -4.46
C GLY A 6 -20.43 12.80 -5.35
N PRO A 7 -21.73 12.56 -5.13
CA PRO A 7 -22.79 13.18 -5.92
C PRO A 7 -22.79 14.72 -5.90
N GLU A 8 -22.45 15.34 -4.76
CA GLU A 8 -22.35 16.79 -4.60
C GLU A 8 -21.25 17.36 -5.51
N ALA A 9 -20.05 16.76 -5.49
CA ALA A 9 -18.95 17.18 -6.34
C ALA A 9 -19.27 17.04 -7.82
N ARG A 10 -19.85 15.91 -8.22
CA ARG A 10 -20.26 15.68 -9.63
C ARG A 10 -21.27 16.70 -10.12
N ARG A 11 -22.22 17.08 -9.25
CA ARG A 11 -23.19 18.11 -9.57
C ARG A 11 -22.51 19.47 -9.77
N LEU A 12 -21.66 19.89 -8.83
CA LEU A 12 -20.90 21.12 -8.94
C LEU A 12 -20.05 21.18 -10.23
N VAL A 13 -19.33 20.09 -10.56
CA VAL A 13 -18.55 20.02 -11.81
C VAL A 13 -19.43 20.20 -13.03
N LYS A 14 -20.58 19.55 -13.06
CA LYS A 14 -21.49 19.61 -14.21
C LYS A 14 -22.19 20.96 -14.33
N ASP A 15 -22.72 21.47 -13.22
CA ASP A 15 -23.60 22.66 -13.23
C ASP A 15 -22.80 23.95 -13.39
N GLU A 16 -21.60 24.04 -12.74
CA GLU A 16 -20.79 25.25 -12.77
C GLU A 16 -19.77 25.28 -13.93
N PHE A 17 -19.33 24.11 -14.40
CA PHE A 17 -18.20 24.04 -15.35
C PHE A 17 -18.51 23.29 -16.63
N GLY A 18 -19.63 22.56 -16.70
CA GLY A 18 -19.98 21.74 -17.86
C GLY A 18 -19.36 20.38 -17.92
N GLY A 19 -18.15 20.22 -17.33
CA GLY A 19 -17.43 18.95 -17.28
C GLY A 19 -16.04 19.06 -16.63
N ILE A 20 -15.32 17.93 -16.55
CA ILE A 20 -13.98 17.88 -15.93
C ILE A 20 -12.94 18.57 -16.84
N THR A 21 -13.04 18.42 -18.16
CA THR A 21 -12.10 19.05 -19.09
C THR A 21 -12.16 20.57 -19.01
N GLU A 22 -13.37 21.12 -19.03
CA GLU A 22 -13.60 22.55 -18.88
C GLU A 22 -13.13 23.06 -17.52
N LEU A 23 -13.42 22.32 -16.45
CA LEU A 23 -12.92 22.61 -15.11
C LEU A 23 -11.38 22.71 -15.11
N LEU A 24 -10.68 21.75 -15.69
CA LEU A 24 -9.21 21.74 -15.72
C LEU A 24 -8.62 22.92 -16.52
N MET A 25 -9.29 23.33 -17.59
CA MET A 25 -8.83 24.49 -18.38
C MET A 25 -8.94 25.81 -17.63
N ILE A 26 -9.90 25.97 -16.72
CA ILE A 26 -10.10 27.22 -15.98
C ILE A 26 -9.37 27.29 -14.65
N ILE A 27 -9.02 26.15 -14.02
CA ILE A 27 -8.31 26.09 -12.74
C ILE A 27 -7.11 27.02 -12.67
N PRO A 28 -6.23 27.13 -13.68
CA PRO A 28 -5.07 28.03 -13.64
C PRO A 28 -5.40 29.50 -13.39
N SER A 29 -6.64 29.93 -13.73
CA SER A 29 -7.11 31.31 -13.53
C SER A 29 -7.66 31.54 -12.12
N TYR A 30 -7.97 30.48 -11.36
CA TYR A 30 -8.62 30.57 -10.04
C TYR A 30 -7.77 30.06 -8.90
N VAL A 31 -6.82 29.17 -9.16
CA VAL A 31 -6.00 28.52 -8.14
C VAL A 31 -4.51 28.75 -8.44
N GLY A 32 -3.86 29.52 -7.58
CA GLY A 32 -2.39 29.64 -7.63
C GLY A 32 -1.73 28.33 -7.26
N ILE A 33 -0.51 28.10 -7.77
CA ILE A 33 0.28 26.87 -7.48
C ILE A 33 0.45 26.68 -5.99
N ASP A 34 0.80 27.73 -5.24
CA ASP A 34 1.04 27.66 -3.81
C ASP A 34 -0.24 27.31 -3.04
N ALA A 35 -1.39 27.88 -3.43
CA ALA A 35 -2.68 27.51 -2.84
C ALA A 35 -3.09 26.05 -3.09
N ALA A 36 -2.72 25.47 -4.25
CA ALA A 36 -2.91 24.05 -4.48
C ALA A 36 -1.98 23.20 -3.62
N LEU A 37 -0.72 23.62 -3.44
CA LEU A 37 0.28 22.90 -2.65
C LEU A 37 0.00 22.93 -1.15
N GLU A 38 -0.61 24.01 -0.61
CA GLU A 38 -1.03 24.09 0.79
C GLU A 38 -1.90 22.90 1.21
N ARG A 39 -2.71 22.37 0.26
CA ARG A 39 -3.56 21.20 0.49
C ARG A 39 -2.79 19.93 0.86
N VAL A 40 -1.50 19.84 0.52
CA VAL A 40 -0.67 18.64 0.75
C VAL A 40 0.59 18.91 1.57
N SER A 41 1.04 20.16 1.70
CA SER A 41 2.30 20.52 2.36
C SER A 41 2.38 20.11 3.84
N TRP A 42 1.23 20.05 4.52
CA TRP A 42 1.11 19.66 5.93
C TRP A 42 1.38 18.16 6.18
N ILE A 43 1.47 17.35 5.11
CA ILE A 43 1.56 15.88 5.25
C ILE A 43 2.79 15.43 6.04
N LYS A 44 3.85 16.23 6.03
CA LYS A 44 5.08 16.00 6.80
C LYS A 44 4.84 16.17 8.30
N SER A 45 4.13 17.22 8.72
CA SER A 45 3.79 17.48 10.14
C SER A 45 2.78 16.48 10.68
N GLY A 46 1.95 15.91 9.80
CA GLY A 46 0.88 14.98 10.15
C GLY A 46 -0.40 15.65 10.67
N GLU A 47 -0.40 16.97 10.88
CA GLU A 47 -1.54 17.75 11.35
C GLU A 47 -2.18 18.51 10.18
N ILE A 48 -3.47 18.27 9.97
CA ILE A 48 -4.23 18.94 8.91
C ILE A 48 -4.58 20.35 9.39
N PRO A 49 -4.17 21.41 8.67
CA PRO A 49 -4.53 22.78 9.02
C PRO A 49 -6.06 22.98 9.02
N LYS A 50 -6.53 23.86 9.93
CA LYS A 50 -7.97 24.08 10.11
C LYS A 50 -8.63 24.66 8.88
N ASP A 51 -7.97 25.60 8.21
CA ASP A 51 -8.41 26.23 6.97
C ASP A 51 -8.58 25.22 5.83
N ILE A 52 -7.72 24.19 5.75
CA ILE A 52 -7.85 23.10 4.80
C ILE A 52 -9.04 22.19 5.15
N LEU A 53 -9.25 21.90 6.44
CA LEU A 53 -10.41 21.10 6.86
C LEU A 53 -11.74 21.80 6.62
N GLU A 54 -11.78 23.11 6.80
CA GLU A 54 -12.96 23.94 6.65
C GLU A 54 -13.18 24.44 5.22
N LEU A 55 -12.27 24.11 4.29
CA LEU A 55 -12.43 24.45 2.88
C LEU A 55 -13.65 23.76 2.27
N GLU A 56 -14.57 24.51 1.72
CA GLU A 56 -15.87 24.01 1.24
C GLU A 56 -16.17 24.43 -0.21
N GLY A 57 -17.17 23.76 -0.80
CA GLY A 57 -17.75 24.10 -2.09
C GLY A 57 -16.75 24.07 -3.23
N ILE A 58 -16.86 25.08 -4.11
CA ILE A 58 -16.07 25.19 -5.34
C ILE A 58 -14.57 25.30 -5.06
N ARG A 59 -14.14 26.04 -4.01
CA ARG A 59 -12.71 26.18 -3.68
C ARG A 59 -12.07 24.85 -3.31
N ASP A 60 -12.76 24.03 -2.53
CA ASP A 60 -12.30 22.68 -2.18
C ASP A 60 -12.14 21.81 -3.43
N LEU A 61 -13.12 21.88 -4.33
CA LEU A 61 -13.11 21.15 -5.59
C LEU A 61 -11.96 21.58 -6.50
N LEU A 62 -11.79 22.90 -6.72
CA LEU A 62 -10.74 23.44 -7.58
C LEU A 62 -9.33 23.06 -7.11
N THR A 63 -9.05 23.16 -5.79
CA THR A 63 -7.74 22.80 -5.24
C THR A 63 -7.48 21.29 -5.32
N PHE A 64 -8.51 20.46 -5.14
CA PHE A 64 -8.39 19.01 -5.32
C PHE A 64 -8.07 18.65 -6.78
N TYR A 65 -8.83 19.18 -7.75
CA TYR A 65 -8.64 18.90 -9.16
C TYR A 65 -7.37 19.54 -9.74
N ALA A 66 -6.88 20.64 -9.16
CA ALA A 66 -5.56 21.17 -9.51
C ALA A 66 -4.46 20.13 -9.27
N LEU A 67 -4.44 19.53 -8.07
CA LEU A 67 -3.47 18.48 -7.73
C LEU A 67 -3.68 17.21 -8.57
N LEU A 68 -4.93 16.84 -8.83
CA LEU A 68 -5.23 15.67 -9.67
C LEU A 68 -4.73 15.86 -11.10
N GLY A 69 -4.93 17.08 -11.68
CA GLY A 69 -4.43 17.46 -13.02
C GLY A 69 -2.90 17.43 -13.09
N ALA A 70 -2.21 17.89 -12.03
CA ALA A 70 -0.75 17.80 -11.97
C ALA A 70 -0.23 16.35 -12.06
N LEU A 71 -0.96 15.38 -11.47
CA LEU A 71 -0.59 13.97 -11.52
C LEU A 71 -0.73 13.34 -12.91
N ALA A 72 -1.36 14.01 -13.88
CA ALA A 72 -1.41 13.55 -15.26
C ALA A 72 0.00 13.38 -15.88
N PHE A 73 1.01 14.11 -15.41
CA PHE A 73 2.38 14.04 -15.93
C PHE A 73 3.17 12.83 -15.38
N SER A 74 2.77 12.25 -14.23
CA SER A 74 3.34 11.01 -13.72
C SER A 74 2.34 10.24 -12.85
N PRO A 75 1.61 9.30 -13.44
CA PRO A 75 0.56 8.58 -12.73
C PRO A 75 1.07 7.54 -11.71
N TYR A 76 2.39 7.34 -11.59
CA TYR A 76 2.98 6.28 -10.76
C TYR A 76 4.05 6.79 -9.76
N GLY A 77 4.25 8.11 -9.65
CA GLY A 77 5.27 8.72 -8.79
C GLY A 77 4.91 8.79 -7.30
N LEU A 78 5.87 9.26 -6.49
CA LEU A 78 5.68 9.54 -5.07
C LEU A 78 4.65 10.65 -4.87
N GLU A 79 4.53 11.57 -5.81
CA GLU A 79 3.58 12.66 -5.87
C GLU A 79 2.15 12.16 -5.75
N ARG A 80 1.83 11.08 -6.49
CA ARG A 80 0.52 10.43 -6.43
C ARG A 80 0.21 9.91 -5.03
N GLU A 81 1.17 9.26 -4.37
CA GLU A 81 0.98 8.74 -3.02
C GLU A 81 0.72 9.88 -2.03
N VAL A 82 1.49 10.99 -2.12
CA VAL A 82 1.31 12.17 -1.26
C VAL A 82 -0.07 12.79 -1.46
N VAL A 83 -0.47 13.06 -2.70
CA VAL A 83 -1.77 13.68 -2.99
C VAL A 83 -2.91 12.77 -2.55
N ARG A 84 -2.82 11.47 -2.82
CA ARG A 84 -3.83 10.50 -2.41
C ARG A 84 -3.95 10.42 -0.88
N GLU A 85 -2.82 10.27 -0.17
CA GLU A 85 -2.80 10.17 1.28
C GLU A 85 -3.33 11.43 1.95
N ALA A 86 -2.88 12.62 1.52
CA ALA A 86 -3.32 13.88 2.07
C ALA A 86 -4.84 14.07 1.92
N ASN A 87 -5.36 13.84 0.71
CA ASN A 87 -6.79 14.01 0.45
C ASN A 87 -7.64 12.97 1.17
N LEU A 88 -7.20 11.71 1.20
CA LEU A 88 -7.89 10.66 1.95
C LEU A 88 -8.01 11.02 3.44
N ARG A 89 -6.94 11.58 4.05
CA ARG A 89 -6.95 12.03 5.44
C ARG A 89 -7.90 13.22 5.66
N ILE A 90 -7.89 14.21 4.76
CA ILE A 90 -8.78 15.38 4.83
C ILE A 90 -10.24 14.93 4.82
N TYR A 91 -10.65 14.16 3.81
CA TYR A 91 -12.04 13.74 3.67
C TYR A 91 -12.46 12.74 4.76
N HIS A 92 -11.57 11.85 5.18
CA HIS A 92 -11.83 10.98 6.33
C HIS A 92 -12.11 11.79 7.61
N ARG A 93 -11.30 12.83 7.88
CA ARG A 93 -11.51 13.69 9.04
C ARG A 93 -12.85 14.42 8.97
N ARG A 94 -13.23 14.93 7.80
CA ARG A 94 -14.54 15.58 7.57
C ARG A 94 -15.71 14.62 7.76
N ILE A 95 -15.60 13.38 7.30
CA ILE A 95 -16.61 12.35 7.51
C ILE A 95 -16.81 12.09 9.01
N LEU A 96 -15.71 11.94 9.76
CA LEU A 96 -15.77 11.76 11.22
C LEU A 96 -16.40 12.97 11.93
N GLN A 97 -16.11 14.18 11.50
CA GLN A 97 -16.71 15.41 12.08
C GLN A 97 -18.20 15.50 11.76
N LYS A 98 -18.63 15.13 10.58
CA LYS A 98 -20.05 15.12 10.18
C LYS A 98 -20.84 13.93 10.72
N GLY A 99 -20.17 12.86 11.12
CA GLY A 99 -20.80 11.63 11.64
C GLY A 99 -21.69 10.91 10.61
N THR A 100 -21.42 11.07 9.30
CA THR A 100 -22.18 10.41 8.25
C THR A 100 -21.35 10.13 7.01
N LEU A 101 -21.66 8.99 6.37
CA LEU A 101 -21.13 8.57 5.08
C LEU A 101 -22.17 8.69 3.95
N VAL A 102 -23.33 9.24 4.25
CA VAL A 102 -24.34 9.49 3.20
C VAL A 102 -23.87 10.64 2.31
N GLY A 103 -23.86 10.41 0.99
CA GLY A 103 -23.42 11.42 0.02
C GLY A 103 -21.95 11.32 -0.41
N VAL A 104 -21.19 10.29 0.06
CA VAL A 104 -19.88 9.96 -0.52
C VAL A 104 -20.01 9.20 -1.84
N SER A 105 -18.90 8.96 -2.53
CA SER A 105 -18.87 8.24 -3.82
C SER A 105 -19.31 6.78 -3.73
N THR A 106 -19.15 6.15 -2.57
CA THR A 106 -19.70 4.82 -2.29
C THR A 106 -21.20 4.96 -2.01
N PRO A 107 -22.08 4.22 -2.71
CA PRO A 107 -23.53 4.33 -2.55
C PRO A 107 -24.01 3.65 -1.26
N LEU A 108 -23.61 4.21 -0.11
CA LEU A 108 -24.01 3.77 1.22
C LEU A 108 -25.35 4.39 1.59
N GLU A 109 -26.24 3.54 2.14
CA GLU A 109 -27.51 3.95 2.70
C GLU A 109 -27.43 3.83 4.23
N ALA A 110 -27.89 4.86 4.95
CA ALA A 110 -28.02 4.77 6.41
C ALA A 110 -29.16 3.82 6.78
N VAL A 111 -28.93 2.99 7.80
CA VAL A 111 -29.96 2.08 8.34
C VAL A 111 -30.53 2.71 9.61
N PRO A 112 -31.79 3.17 9.59
CA PRO A 112 -32.46 3.70 10.78
C PRO A 112 -32.55 2.64 11.87
N GLY A 113 -32.14 3.00 13.09
CA GLY A 113 -32.18 2.10 14.23
C GLY A 113 -30.96 1.20 14.42
N GLY A 114 -30.26 0.84 13.34
CA GLY A 114 -28.99 0.07 13.37
C GLY A 114 -29.03 -1.27 14.11
N GLU A 115 -30.22 -1.75 14.49
CA GLU A 115 -30.37 -3.00 15.24
C GLU A 115 -30.42 -4.19 14.29
N ILE A 116 -29.50 -5.12 14.50
CA ILE A 116 -29.59 -6.45 13.92
C ILE A 116 -30.74 -7.16 14.64
N PRO A 117 -31.66 -7.83 13.92
CA PRO A 117 -32.67 -8.69 14.58
C PRO A 117 -32.00 -9.65 15.57
N GLU A 118 -32.63 -9.88 16.73
CA GLU A 118 -32.03 -10.64 17.82
C GLU A 118 -31.55 -12.05 17.41
N ARG A 119 -32.29 -12.68 16.50
CA ARG A 119 -31.91 -13.97 15.89
C ARG A 119 -30.57 -13.89 15.15
N ASP A 120 -30.34 -12.81 14.43
CA ASP A 120 -29.13 -12.63 13.60
C ASP A 120 -27.94 -12.15 14.48
N ARG A 121 -28.24 -11.43 15.58
CA ARG A 121 -27.28 -11.06 16.64
C ARG A 121 -26.69 -12.30 17.30
N THR A 122 -27.52 -13.27 17.66
CA THR A 122 -27.07 -14.54 18.24
C THR A 122 -26.15 -15.33 17.29
N ILE A 123 -26.36 -15.23 15.98
CA ILE A 123 -25.49 -15.87 14.98
C ILE A 123 -24.13 -15.17 14.93
N LEU A 124 -24.11 -13.85 14.94
CA LEU A 124 -22.86 -13.07 14.96
C LEU A 124 -22.06 -13.31 16.26
N GLU A 125 -22.71 -13.28 17.41
CA GLU A 125 -22.10 -13.59 18.72
C GLU A 125 -21.51 -15.00 18.75
N ARG A 126 -22.20 -16.00 18.20
CA ARG A 126 -21.69 -17.38 18.08
C ARG A 126 -20.51 -17.50 17.13
N THR A 127 -20.48 -16.70 16.07
CA THR A 127 -19.39 -16.72 15.08
C THR A 127 -18.12 -16.11 15.66
N HIS A 128 -18.24 -15.14 16.56
CA HIS A 128 -17.10 -14.47 17.20
C HIS A 128 -16.63 -15.11 18.51
N HIS A 129 -17.30 -16.15 19.01
CA HIS A 129 -16.96 -16.91 20.23
C HIS A 129 -16.73 -16.06 21.50
N THR A 130 -17.26 -14.85 21.59
CA THR A 130 -17.07 -13.93 22.73
C THR A 130 -18.38 -13.31 23.14
N GLU A 131 -18.63 -13.27 24.45
CA GLU A 131 -19.62 -12.36 25.02
C GLU A 131 -19.13 -10.93 24.85
N LEU A 132 -19.81 -10.20 23.99
CA LEU A 132 -19.46 -8.81 23.68
C LEU A 132 -19.88 -7.90 24.84
N SER A 133 -18.96 -7.08 25.32
CA SER A 133 -19.26 -6.00 26.26
C SER A 133 -20.27 -5.01 25.67
N PRO A 134 -20.99 -4.22 26.49
CA PRO A 134 -21.92 -3.20 25.98
C PRO A 134 -21.30 -2.21 24.99
N ASP A 135 -20.02 -1.88 25.16
CA ASP A 135 -19.29 -0.97 24.25
C ASP A 135 -18.92 -1.65 22.94
N GLU A 136 -18.56 -2.92 22.96
CA GLU A 136 -18.33 -3.71 21.74
C GLU A 136 -19.63 -3.92 20.97
N ARG A 137 -20.77 -4.12 21.67
CA ARG A 137 -22.11 -4.19 21.04
C ARG A 137 -22.48 -2.87 20.34
N ARG A 138 -22.09 -1.70 20.88
CA ARG A 138 -22.28 -0.41 20.21
C ARG A 138 -21.42 -0.29 18.96
N LYS A 139 -20.19 -0.76 19.01
CA LYS A 139 -19.27 -0.76 17.83
C LYS A 139 -19.73 -1.68 16.71
N LEU A 140 -20.49 -2.72 17.04
CA LEU A 140 -21.09 -3.66 16.08
C LEU A 140 -22.43 -3.18 15.49
N ARG A 141 -22.85 -1.96 15.79
CA ARG A 141 -24.07 -1.40 15.20
C ARG A 141 -23.95 -1.31 13.69
N LEU A 142 -24.80 -2.03 12.96
CA LEU A 142 -24.85 -1.99 11.50
C LEU A 142 -25.61 -0.73 11.03
N GLY A 143 -24.90 0.39 11.03
CA GLY A 143 -25.46 1.71 10.71
C GLY A 143 -25.60 1.99 9.22
N TYR A 144 -25.00 1.16 8.37
CA TYR A 144 -24.98 1.35 6.92
C TYR A 144 -25.29 0.07 6.18
N ARG A 145 -25.83 0.20 4.96
CA ARG A 145 -25.97 -0.90 4.00
C ARG A 145 -25.59 -0.45 2.61
N ILE A 146 -25.20 -1.41 1.79
CA ILE A 146 -24.90 -1.22 0.37
C ILE A 146 -25.40 -2.40 -0.43
N HIS A 147 -25.86 -2.19 -1.64
CA HIS A 147 -26.26 -3.27 -2.54
C HIS A 147 -25.09 -4.24 -2.77
N LEU A 148 -25.35 -5.55 -2.66
CA LEU A 148 -24.32 -6.59 -2.67
C LEU A 148 -23.42 -6.53 -3.92
N SER A 149 -23.97 -6.24 -5.10
CA SER A 149 -23.15 -6.10 -6.32
C SER A 149 -22.09 -5.00 -6.20
N LYS A 150 -22.45 -3.84 -5.61
CA LYS A 150 -21.51 -2.73 -5.39
C LYS A 150 -20.54 -3.02 -4.27
N PHE A 151 -20.97 -3.74 -3.25
CA PHE A 151 -20.11 -4.22 -2.19
C PHE A 151 -19.02 -5.14 -2.75
N LEU A 152 -19.37 -6.12 -3.56
CA LEU A 152 -18.44 -7.09 -4.15
C LEU A 152 -17.41 -6.46 -5.10
N GLU A 153 -17.73 -5.33 -5.73
CA GLU A 153 -16.76 -4.57 -6.53
C GLU A 153 -15.61 -4.00 -5.71
N LEU A 154 -15.84 -3.70 -4.42
CA LEU A 154 -14.91 -3.00 -3.53
C LEU A 154 -14.32 -3.91 -2.44
N TRP A 155 -14.99 -5.03 -2.14
CA TRP A 155 -14.63 -5.90 -1.03
C TRP A 155 -13.58 -6.94 -1.45
N GLU A 156 -12.47 -6.98 -0.72
CA GLU A 156 -11.37 -7.94 -0.94
C GLU A 156 -11.29 -9.02 0.16
N GLY A 157 -12.13 -8.95 1.17
CA GLY A 157 -12.17 -9.88 2.30
C GLY A 157 -13.13 -11.06 2.11
N SER A 158 -13.21 -11.92 3.12
CA SER A 158 -14.17 -13.03 3.13
C SER A 158 -15.60 -12.53 3.36
N LEU A 159 -16.56 -13.04 2.57
CA LEU A 159 -17.97 -12.78 2.81
C LEU A 159 -18.49 -13.37 4.13
N LYS A 160 -17.76 -14.30 4.75
CA LYS A 160 -18.11 -14.87 6.07
C LYS A 160 -18.07 -13.83 7.19
N GLU A 161 -17.35 -12.72 6.98
CA GLU A 161 -17.19 -11.62 7.95
C GLU A 161 -18.23 -10.51 7.76
N VAL A 162 -19.16 -10.67 6.81
CA VAL A 162 -20.11 -9.63 6.42
C VAL A 162 -21.54 -10.15 6.58
N TYR A 163 -22.38 -9.37 7.25
CA TYR A 163 -23.80 -9.66 7.33
C TYR A 163 -24.50 -9.29 6.02
N VAL A 164 -25.07 -10.29 5.35
CA VAL A 164 -25.78 -10.13 4.07
C VAL A 164 -27.23 -10.54 4.23
N ARG A 165 -28.16 -9.65 3.81
CA ARG A 165 -29.59 -9.91 3.82
C ARG A 165 -30.30 -9.19 2.69
N ASN A 166 -31.24 -9.85 2.03
CA ASN A 166 -32.09 -9.30 0.96
C ASN A 166 -31.30 -8.55 -0.14
N GLY A 167 -30.14 -9.08 -0.55
CA GLY A 167 -29.31 -8.47 -1.60
C GLY A 167 -28.47 -7.27 -1.15
N TYR A 168 -28.39 -7.00 0.17
CA TYR A 168 -27.57 -5.95 0.76
C TYR A 168 -26.54 -6.52 1.71
N ALA A 169 -25.35 -5.93 1.69
CA ALA A 169 -24.34 -6.08 2.72
C ALA A 169 -24.54 -4.97 3.77
N TYR A 170 -24.52 -5.36 5.05
CA TYR A 170 -24.69 -4.45 6.18
C TYR A 170 -23.35 -4.25 6.88
N LEU A 171 -23.05 -3.01 7.21
CA LEU A 171 -21.72 -2.59 7.66
C LEU A 171 -21.83 -1.79 8.97
N THR A 172 -20.85 -1.98 9.83
CA THR A 172 -20.56 -1.04 10.92
C THR A 172 -20.05 0.28 10.33
N GLU A 173 -19.98 1.33 11.15
CA GLU A 173 -19.40 2.59 10.74
C GLU A 173 -17.94 2.41 10.27
N GLU A 174 -17.13 1.65 11.01
CA GLU A 174 -15.76 1.33 10.65
C GLU A 174 -15.68 0.57 9.32
N GLY A 175 -16.54 -0.44 9.13
CA GLY A 175 -16.61 -1.20 7.87
C GLY A 175 -17.02 -0.33 6.68
N ALA A 176 -17.96 0.59 6.88
CA ALA A 176 -18.39 1.54 5.86
C ALA A 176 -17.30 2.56 5.52
N ILE A 177 -16.53 3.05 6.51
CA ILE A 177 -15.36 3.92 6.30
C ILE A 177 -14.29 3.20 5.49
N GLU A 178 -13.97 1.95 5.84
CA GLU A 178 -12.97 1.17 5.10
C GLU A 178 -13.41 0.91 3.64
N LEU A 179 -14.68 0.63 3.42
CA LEU A 179 -15.22 0.45 2.08
C LEU A 179 -15.16 1.74 1.27
N TRP A 180 -15.49 2.89 1.91
CA TRP A 180 -15.36 4.20 1.30
C TRP A 180 -13.90 4.52 0.96
N LYS A 181 -12.93 4.28 1.83
CA LYS A 181 -11.51 4.50 1.56
C LYS A 181 -11.05 3.75 0.31
N ARG A 182 -11.44 2.49 0.16
CA ARG A 182 -11.15 1.70 -1.04
C ARG A 182 -11.80 2.28 -2.31
N SER A 183 -13.06 2.72 -2.19
CA SER A 183 -13.76 3.39 -3.28
C SER A 183 -13.06 4.69 -3.67
N PHE A 184 -12.64 5.49 -2.69
CA PHE A 184 -11.89 6.73 -2.91
C PHE A 184 -10.57 6.45 -3.64
N GLU A 185 -9.75 5.51 -3.16
CA GLU A 185 -8.48 5.15 -3.78
C GLU A 185 -8.68 4.67 -5.22
N ARG A 186 -9.68 3.83 -5.47
CA ARG A 186 -10.00 3.34 -6.81
C ARG A 186 -10.45 4.46 -7.76
N ASN A 187 -11.31 5.38 -7.28
CA ASN A 187 -11.77 6.52 -8.07
C ASN A 187 -10.61 7.48 -8.36
N PHE A 188 -9.76 7.73 -7.37
CA PHE A 188 -8.55 8.54 -7.50
C PHE A 188 -7.61 7.96 -8.57
N ASP A 189 -7.30 6.68 -8.47
CA ASP A 189 -6.43 5.98 -9.42
C ASP A 189 -7.00 6.01 -10.84
N ARG A 190 -8.30 5.78 -10.96
CA ARG A 190 -8.98 5.86 -12.26
C ARG A 190 -8.94 7.27 -12.84
N ALA A 191 -9.18 8.29 -12.03
CA ALA A 191 -9.15 9.68 -12.48
C ALA A 191 -7.75 10.10 -12.95
N VAL A 192 -6.68 9.76 -12.19
CA VAL A 192 -5.30 10.03 -12.60
C VAL A 192 -4.97 9.34 -13.93
N ASN A 193 -5.37 8.08 -14.10
CA ASN A 193 -5.11 7.36 -15.35
C ASN A 193 -5.85 7.98 -16.56
N LEU A 194 -7.09 8.42 -16.37
CA LEU A 194 -7.84 9.12 -17.42
C LEU A 194 -7.21 10.48 -17.80
N LEU A 195 -6.71 11.21 -16.80
CA LEU A 195 -6.03 12.49 -17.02
C LEU A 195 -4.67 12.32 -17.70
N TYR A 196 -3.99 11.21 -17.48
CA TYR A 196 -2.75 10.88 -18.17
C TYR A 196 -2.94 10.77 -19.70
N GLU A 197 -4.11 10.28 -20.14
CA GLU A 197 -4.43 10.17 -21.59
C GLU A 197 -4.55 11.54 -22.29
N ILE A 198 -4.94 12.58 -21.56
CA ILE A 198 -5.13 13.94 -22.08
C ILE A 198 -4.06 14.93 -21.62
N ARG A 199 -2.94 14.46 -21.04
CA ARG A 199 -1.90 15.31 -20.44
C ARG A 199 -1.33 16.36 -21.39
N ASP A 200 -1.21 16.01 -22.68
CA ASP A 200 -0.63 16.88 -23.71
C ASP A 200 -1.56 18.06 -24.07
N GLU A 201 -2.83 18.02 -23.66
CA GLU A 201 -3.84 19.08 -23.83
C GLU A 201 -3.91 20.00 -22.60
N LEU A 202 -3.28 19.62 -21.48
CA LEU A 202 -3.36 20.39 -20.24
C LEU A 202 -2.42 21.61 -20.27
N PRO A 203 -2.87 22.75 -19.68
CA PRO A 203 -2.02 23.94 -19.54
C PRO A 203 -0.70 23.67 -18.80
N ASP A 204 0.39 24.40 -19.15
CA ASP A 204 1.71 24.34 -18.51
C ASP A 204 1.68 24.57 -17.00
N TYR A 205 0.62 25.16 -16.47
CA TYR A 205 0.35 25.30 -15.05
C TYR A 205 0.47 23.96 -14.31
N TYR A 206 -0.06 22.88 -14.89
CA TYR A 206 -0.09 21.56 -14.26
C TYR A 206 1.30 20.91 -14.23
N LEU A 207 2.12 21.12 -15.27
CA LEU A 207 3.50 20.66 -15.28
C LEU A 207 4.32 21.35 -14.18
N ARG A 208 4.19 22.68 -14.06
CA ARG A 208 4.87 23.46 -13.00
C ARG A 208 4.39 23.08 -11.61
N LEU A 209 3.09 22.80 -11.45
CA LEU A 209 2.53 22.32 -10.20
C LEU A 209 3.09 20.93 -9.84
N TYR A 210 3.20 20.04 -10.83
CA TYR A 210 3.77 18.71 -10.66
C TYR A 210 5.24 18.76 -10.21
N GLU A 211 6.07 19.63 -10.82
CA GLU A 211 7.48 19.80 -10.43
C GLU A 211 7.63 20.20 -8.96
N LYS A 212 6.87 21.20 -8.51
CA LYS A 212 6.86 21.64 -7.10
C LYS A 212 6.29 20.58 -6.15
N LEU A 213 5.27 19.85 -6.58
CA LEU A 213 4.71 18.72 -5.82
C LEU A 213 5.77 17.63 -5.61
N GLY A 214 6.65 17.40 -6.59
CA GLY A 214 7.78 16.49 -6.48
C GLY A 214 8.77 16.85 -5.36
N GLU A 215 8.94 18.14 -5.06
CA GLU A 215 9.77 18.59 -3.92
C GLU A 215 9.13 18.19 -2.59
N ILE A 216 7.82 18.43 -2.42
CA ILE A 216 7.07 18.03 -1.22
C ILE A 216 7.09 16.51 -1.04
N ALA A 217 6.89 15.76 -2.13
CA ALA A 217 6.89 14.31 -2.09
C ALA A 217 8.26 13.74 -1.68
N ARG A 218 9.35 14.25 -2.25
CA ARG A 218 10.71 13.86 -1.86
C ARG A 218 11.00 14.18 -0.39
N GLU A 219 10.64 15.37 0.07
CA GLU A 219 10.83 15.79 1.45
C GLU A 219 10.03 14.93 2.43
N HIS A 220 8.75 14.66 2.13
CA HIS A 220 7.89 13.81 2.96
C HIS A 220 8.42 12.38 3.08
N TYR A 221 8.91 11.82 1.97
CA TYR A 221 9.44 10.45 1.96
C TYR A 221 10.94 10.37 2.25
N LYS A 222 11.63 11.51 2.49
CA LYS A 222 13.09 11.56 2.69
C LYS A 222 13.56 10.55 3.73
N GLU A 223 13.02 10.56 4.93
CA GLU A 223 13.37 9.58 5.96
C GLU A 223 13.05 8.13 5.56
N ARG A 224 11.94 7.93 4.81
CA ARG A 224 11.56 6.61 4.32
C ARG A 224 12.50 6.17 3.20
N LEU A 225 12.86 7.08 2.29
CA LEU A 225 13.83 6.83 1.22
C LEU A 225 15.23 6.61 1.78
N GLU A 226 15.65 7.37 2.80
CA GLU A 226 16.91 7.18 3.50
C GLU A 226 16.95 5.83 4.23
N ARG A 227 15.87 5.47 4.94
CA ARG A 227 15.74 4.13 5.55
C ARG A 227 15.76 3.01 4.53
N MET A 228 15.14 3.20 3.38
CA MET A 228 15.15 2.24 2.28
C MET A 228 16.48 2.29 1.51
N GLY A 229 17.05 3.46 1.28
CA GLY A 229 18.33 3.68 0.59
C GLY A 229 19.53 3.18 1.39
N SER A 230 19.43 3.05 2.72
CA SER A 230 20.42 2.37 3.56
C SER A 230 20.39 0.84 3.37
N ALA A 231 19.31 0.29 2.84
CA ALA A 231 19.21 -1.10 2.46
C ALA A 231 19.97 -1.35 1.15
N LYS A 232 21.30 -1.32 1.20
CA LYS A 232 22.15 -1.79 0.11
C LYS A 232 21.92 -3.29 -0.10
N ALA A 233 22.12 -3.75 -1.34
CA ALA A 233 22.19 -5.17 -1.63
C ALA A 233 23.21 -5.84 -0.70
N GLN A 234 22.76 -6.73 0.16
CA GLN A 234 23.58 -7.39 1.17
C GLN A 234 23.15 -8.85 1.32
N PRO A 235 23.97 -9.73 1.89
CA PRO A 235 23.60 -11.10 2.17
C PRO A 235 22.29 -11.21 2.91
N LEU A 236 21.48 -12.22 2.57
CA LEU A 236 20.17 -12.43 3.16
C LEU A 236 20.30 -12.79 4.66
N ARG A 237 19.49 -12.14 5.48
CA ARG A 237 19.37 -12.41 6.93
C ARG A 237 18.08 -13.20 7.17
N PHE A 238 18.18 -14.54 7.13
CA PHE A 238 17.05 -15.47 7.26
C PHE A 238 16.31 -15.34 8.60
N ASP A 239 17.03 -14.98 9.65
CA ASP A 239 16.49 -14.72 11.00
C ASP A 239 15.47 -13.56 11.01
N LEU A 240 15.66 -12.58 10.13
CA LEU A 240 14.80 -11.39 10.02
C LEU A 240 13.63 -11.57 9.05
N PHE A 241 13.47 -12.72 8.40
CA PHE A 241 12.39 -12.95 7.44
C PHE A 241 11.00 -12.92 8.09
N PRO A 242 9.98 -12.43 7.36
CA PRO A 242 8.60 -12.47 7.84
C PRO A 242 8.07 -13.90 7.96
N PRO A 243 7.07 -14.15 8.84
CA PRO A 243 6.53 -15.48 9.08
C PRO A 243 6.09 -16.22 7.81
N CYS A 244 5.44 -15.53 6.86
CA CYS A 244 4.98 -16.13 5.61
C CYS A 244 6.13 -16.67 4.74
N VAL A 245 7.27 -15.97 4.71
CA VAL A 245 8.48 -16.41 4.00
C VAL A 245 9.15 -17.56 4.72
N LYS A 246 9.22 -17.53 6.06
CA LYS A 246 9.75 -18.65 6.87
C LYS A 246 8.93 -19.94 6.68
N ILE A 247 7.59 -19.82 6.59
CA ILE A 247 6.71 -20.95 6.29
C ILE A 247 7.00 -21.50 4.89
N ALA A 248 7.13 -20.66 3.88
CA ALA A 248 7.47 -21.06 2.51
C ALA A 248 8.83 -21.79 2.44
N LEU A 249 9.85 -21.29 3.16
CA LEU A 249 11.17 -21.92 3.27
C LEU A 249 11.13 -23.31 3.94
N GLY A 250 10.21 -23.51 4.88
CA GLY A 250 10.01 -24.81 5.55
C GLY A 250 9.37 -25.88 4.67
N GLY A 251 8.89 -25.50 3.49
CA GLY A 251 8.09 -26.35 2.62
C GLY A 251 6.59 -26.35 2.97
N VAL A 252 5.75 -26.55 1.98
CA VAL A 252 4.29 -26.50 2.11
C VAL A 252 3.63 -27.69 1.41
N PRO A 253 2.37 -28.03 1.79
CA PRO A 253 1.65 -29.13 1.15
C PRO A 253 1.22 -28.80 -0.29
N SER A 254 0.80 -29.84 -1.03
CA SER A 254 0.21 -29.72 -2.36
C SER A 254 -0.91 -28.67 -2.39
N GLY A 255 -1.02 -27.95 -3.49
CA GLY A 255 -1.97 -26.83 -3.65
C GLY A 255 -1.41 -25.45 -3.28
N LEU A 256 -0.42 -25.36 -2.38
CA LEU A 256 0.23 -24.13 -2.00
C LEU A 256 1.62 -23.94 -2.62
N ARG A 257 2.24 -25.02 -3.10
CA ARG A 257 3.66 -25.07 -3.50
C ARG A 257 4.04 -24.01 -4.54
N ASN A 258 3.31 -23.97 -5.64
CA ASN A 258 3.62 -23.04 -6.73
C ASN A 258 3.53 -21.58 -6.25
N TYR A 259 2.47 -21.22 -5.51
CA TYR A 259 2.36 -19.86 -4.99
C TYR A 259 3.45 -19.53 -3.94
N ALA A 260 3.72 -20.47 -3.04
CA ALA A 260 4.71 -20.26 -1.96
C ALA A 260 6.14 -20.17 -2.51
N ILE A 261 6.52 -21.06 -3.42
CA ILE A 261 7.89 -21.20 -3.92
C ILE A 261 8.14 -20.30 -5.13
N THR A 262 7.36 -20.45 -6.22
CA THR A 262 7.65 -19.75 -7.47
C THR A 262 7.20 -18.29 -7.46
N VAL A 263 6.12 -17.94 -6.72
CA VAL A 263 5.64 -16.56 -6.66
C VAL A 263 6.20 -15.82 -5.44
N LEU A 264 5.89 -16.27 -4.21
CA LEU A 264 6.25 -15.54 -3.00
C LEU A 264 7.75 -15.58 -2.72
N LEU A 265 8.33 -16.79 -2.65
CA LEU A 265 9.72 -16.94 -2.22
C LEU A 265 10.69 -16.39 -3.27
N THR A 266 10.48 -16.70 -4.55
CA THR A 266 11.30 -16.20 -5.67
C THR A 266 11.32 -14.68 -5.73
N SER A 267 10.16 -14.04 -5.70
CA SER A 267 10.08 -12.58 -5.74
C SER A 267 10.65 -11.93 -4.46
N PHE A 268 10.38 -12.49 -3.29
CA PHE A 268 10.90 -11.96 -2.04
C PHE A 268 12.43 -12.04 -1.95
N LEU A 269 13.02 -13.21 -2.19
CA LEU A 269 14.48 -13.40 -2.08
C LEU A 269 15.24 -12.55 -3.09
N SER A 270 14.74 -12.48 -4.33
CA SER A 270 15.39 -11.71 -5.38
C SER A 270 15.39 -10.21 -5.06
N TYR A 271 14.26 -9.62 -4.67
CA TYR A 271 14.25 -8.21 -4.27
C TYR A 271 15.04 -7.95 -3.00
N ALA A 272 14.89 -8.79 -1.98
CA ALA A 272 15.61 -8.61 -0.71
C ALA A 272 17.14 -8.66 -0.88
N ARG A 273 17.63 -9.47 -1.84
CA ARG A 273 19.07 -9.66 -2.06
C ARG A 273 19.65 -8.74 -3.13
N LEU A 274 18.93 -8.52 -4.24
CA LEU A 274 19.48 -7.84 -5.42
C LEU A 274 19.09 -6.37 -5.47
N CYS A 275 17.85 -6.04 -5.13
CA CYS A 275 17.30 -4.70 -5.29
C CYS A 275 16.26 -4.39 -4.20
N PRO A 276 16.67 -4.32 -2.93
CA PRO A 276 15.74 -4.13 -1.81
C PRO A 276 14.99 -2.79 -1.90
N ASN A 277 15.55 -1.84 -2.63
CA ASN A 277 14.96 -0.52 -2.87
C ASN A 277 14.93 -0.23 -4.38
N PRO A 278 13.98 -0.80 -5.14
CA PRO A 278 13.92 -0.61 -6.56
C PRO A 278 13.67 0.86 -6.91
N PRO A 279 14.42 1.44 -7.86
CA PRO A 279 14.30 2.85 -8.23
C PRO A 279 12.96 3.17 -8.92
N ARG A 280 12.28 2.16 -9.46
CA ARG A 280 11.00 2.24 -10.20
C ARG A 280 10.24 0.92 -10.17
N ARG A 281 8.98 0.90 -10.61
CA ARG A 281 8.15 -0.32 -10.62
C ARG A 281 8.49 -1.30 -11.74
N ASP A 282 9.03 -0.81 -12.84
CA ASP A 282 9.41 -1.56 -14.03
C ASP A 282 10.90 -1.92 -14.05
N VAL A 283 11.54 -1.99 -12.88
CA VAL A 283 12.94 -2.36 -12.73
C VAL A 283 13.20 -3.78 -13.25
N ARG A 284 14.34 -3.97 -13.87
CA ARG A 284 14.84 -5.27 -14.36
C ARG A 284 16.03 -5.70 -13.51
N ILE A 285 16.31 -6.98 -13.45
CA ILE A 285 17.46 -7.49 -12.68
C ILE A 285 18.76 -6.84 -13.15
N LYS A 286 18.96 -6.67 -14.46
CA LYS A 286 20.14 -6.02 -15.02
C LYS A 286 20.32 -4.55 -14.60
N ASP A 287 19.27 -3.87 -14.13
CA ASP A 287 19.35 -2.51 -13.61
C ASP A 287 19.91 -2.48 -12.16
N CYS A 288 19.96 -3.64 -11.49
CA CYS A 288 20.36 -3.78 -10.09
C CYS A 288 21.67 -4.56 -9.91
N VAL A 289 22.02 -5.46 -10.83
CA VAL A 289 23.22 -6.28 -10.77
C VAL A 289 23.89 -6.38 -12.13
N SER A 290 25.22 -6.56 -12.12
CA SER A 290 26.05 -6.74 -13.30
C SER A 290 26.41 -8.21 -13.57
N ASP A 291 26.02 -9.13 -12.68
CA ASP A 291 26.32 -10.57 -12.79
C ASP A 291 25.15 -11.40 -12.25
N LEU A 292 24.74 -12.44 -12.99
CA LEU A 292 23.73 -13.40 -12.58
C LEU A 292 24.21 -14.39 -11.53
N GLY A 293 25.49 -14.50 -11.33
CA GLY A 293 26.07 -15.45 -10.38
C GLY A 293 25.53 -15.34 -8.95
N VAL A 294 25.06 -14.16 -8.56
CA VAL A 294 24.37 -13.98 -7.25
C VAL A 294 23.02 -14.69 -7.23
N VAL A 295 22.28 -14.66 -8.35
CA VAL A 295 21.00 -15.39 -8.48
C VAL A 295 21.24 -16.89 -8.44
N GLU A 296 22.21 -17.37 -9.22
CA GLU A 296 22.50 -18.79 -9.36
C GLU A 296 23.11 -19.41 -8.09
N ARG A 297 23.99 -18.68 -7.40
CA ARG A 297 24.72 -19.21 -6.22
C ARG A 297 24.04 -18.96 -4.90
N GLU A 298 23.26 -17.87 -4.75
CA GLU A 298 22.70 -17.49 -3.45
C GLU A 298 21.16 -17.59 -3.40
N ILE A 299 20.44 -17.37 -4.50
CA ILE A 299 18.98 -17.32 -4.51
C ILE A 299 18.38 -18.65 -4.96
N LEU A 300 18.78 -19.12 -6.15
CA LEU A 300 18.23 -20.31 -6.75
C LEU A 300 18.37 -21.57 -5.88
N PRO A 301 19.54 -21.84 -5.22
CA PRO A 301 19.67 -23.00 -4.34
C PRO A 301 18.68 -22.97 -3.17
N VAL A 302 18.42 -21.80 -2.60
CA VAL A 302 17.46 -21.63 -1.49
C VAL A 302 16.04 -21.95 -1.95
N ILE A 303 15.66 -21.50 -3.15
CA ILE A 303 14.34 -21.76 -3.74
C ILE A 303 14.17 -23.24 -4.02
N ILE A 304 15.18 -23.88 -4.65
CA ILE A 304 15.17 -25.31 -4.96
C ILE A 304 15.06 -26.14 -3.68
N GLU A 305 15.85 -25.83 -2.67
CA GLU A 305 15.82 -26.53 -1.37
C GLU A 305 14.44 -26.40 -0.68
N ALA A 306 13.85 -25.20 -0.69
CA ALA A 306 12.50 -24.99 -0.16
C ALA A 306 11.43 -25.77 -0.96
N GLY A 307 11.55 -25.82 -2.28
CA GLY A 307 10.68 -26.63 -3.14
C GLY A 307 10.80 -28.12 -2.87
N ASN A 308 12.02 -28.61 -2.59
CA ASN A 308 12.26 -30.02 -2.26
C ASN A 308 11.73 -30.41 -0.87
N ARG A 309 11.56 -29.44 0.02
CA ARG A 309 10.89 -29.65 1.33
C ARG A 309 9.37 -29.69 1.24
N CYS A 310 8.79 -29.35 0.10
CA CYS A 310 7.34 -29.44 -0.10
C CYS A 310 6.86 -30.89 -0.12
N SER A 311 5.59 -31.11 0.09
CA SER A 311 4.99 -32.46 0.06
C SER A 311 3.85 -32.54 -0.97
N PRO A 312 4.07 -33.27 -2.09
CA PRO A 312 5.33 -33.85 -2.58
C PRO A 312 6.35 -32.78 -2.99
N PRO A 313 7.66 -33.12 -3.17
CA PRO A 313 8.67 -32.19 -3.63
C PRO A 313 8.29 -31.53 -4.93
N LEU A 314 8.39 -30.18 -4.99
CA LEU A 314 7.83 -29.40 -6.11
C LEU A 314 8.52 -29.73 -7.45
N PHE A 315 9.84 -29.73 -7.46
CA PHE A 315 10.61 -29.83 -8.69
C PHE A 315 10.78 -31.27 -9.18
N GLU A 316 10.54 -32.29 -8.34
CA GLU A 316 10.42 -33.68 -8.74
C GLU A 316 9.06 -33.96 -9.40
N ASP A 317 7.99 -33.39 -8.81
CA ASP A 317 6.61 -33.51 -9.27
C ASP A 317 6.33 -32.65 -10.53
N GLN A 318 6.90 -31.43 -10.55
CA GLN A 318 6.70 -30.44 -11.60
C GLN A 318 8.04 -29.81 -12.03
N PRO A 319 8.89 -30.55 -12.81
CA PRO A 319 10.23 -30.04 -13.20
C PRO A 319 10.21 -28.74 -14.00
N HIS A 320 9.11 -28.45 -14.68
CA HIS A 320 8.94 -27.22 -15.47
C HIS A 320 8.83 -25.96 -14.60
N GLU A 321 8.56 -26.09 -13.31
CA GLU A 321 8.47 -24.95 -12.38
C GLU A 321 9.83 -24.23 -12.20
N VAL A 322 10.95 -24.86 -12.53
CA VAL A 322 12.25 -24.19 -12.59
C VAL A 322 12.25 -23.06 -13.64
N LYS A 323 11.61 -23.29 -14.80
CA LYS A 323 11.44 -22.25 -15.84
C LYS A 323 10.54 -21.10 -15.35
N ASN A 324 9.54 -21.41 -14.52
CA ASN A 324 8.68 -20.41 -13.92
C ASN A 324 9.43 -19.53 -12.91
N ILE A 325 10.46 -20.03 -12.22
CA ILE A 325 11.36 -19.21 -11.42
C ILE A 325 12.01 -18.12 -12.29
N TRP A 326 12.61 -18.51 -13.42
CA TRP A 326 13.25 -17.56 -14.34
C TRP A 326 12.26 -16.59 -14.96
N TYR A 327 11.05 -17.07 -15.30
CA TYR A 327 9.97 -16.21 -15.76
C TYR A 327 9.59 -15.14 -14.73
N HIS A 328 9.46 -15.50 -13.44
CA HIS A 328 9.14 -14.56 -12.37
C HIS A 328 10.31 -13.62 -12.01
N LEU A 329 11.54 -14.01 -12.35
CA LEU A 329 12.71 -13.15 -12.26
C LEU A 329 12.87 -12.20 -13.46
N GLY A 330 12.01 -12.32 -14.47
CA GLY A 330 12.01 -11.41 -15.61
C GLY A 330 12.79 -11.86 -16.83
N PHE A 331 13.24 -13.14 -16.88
CA PHE A 331 14.06 -13.67 -17.98
C PHE A 331 13.27 -14.40 -19.05
N GLY A 332 11.94 -14.52 -18.92
CA GLY A 332 11.12 -15.36 -19.77
C GLY A 332 11.20 -16.85 -19.39
N LEU A 333 10.58 -17.71 -20.20
CA LEU A 333 10.61 -19.16 -20.01
C LEU A 333 11.91 -19.73 -20.64
N THR A 334 12.97 -19.83 -19.85
CA THR A 334 14.29 -20.28 -20.28
C THR A 334 14.89 -21.29 -19.30
N ASP A 335 15.80 -22.14 -19.80
CA ASP A 335 16.62 -23.02 -18.97
C ASP A 335 18.01 -22.44 -18.68
N SER A 336 18.47 -21.49 -19.50
CA SER A 336 19.81 -20.92 -19.44
C SER A 336 19.73 -19.41 -19.64
N PRO A 337 19.30 -18.63 -18.62
CA PRO A 337 19.16 -17.19 -18.73
C PRO A 337 20.51 -16.50 -18.86
N THR A 338 20.54 -15.42 -19.61
CA THR A 338 21.63 -14.46 -19.66
C THR A 338 21.17 -13.12 -19.12
N LEU A 339 22.09 -12.21 -18.77
CA LEU A 339 21.71 -10.90 -18.24
C LEU A 339 20.93 -10.07 -19.28
N GLU A 340 21.19 -10.27 -20.57
CA GLU A 340 20.49 -9.63 -21.69
C GLU A 340 19.01 -10.02 -21.75
N ASP A 341 18.67 -11.24 -21.33
CA ASP A 341 17.28 -11.73 -21.28
C ASP A 341 16.44 -11.02 -20.21
N SER A 342 17.06 -10.23 -19.32
CA SER A 342 16.38 -9.48 -18.28
C SER A 342 15.43 -8.43 -18.88
N GLY A 343 14.14 -8.68 -18.74
CA GLY A 343 13.05 -7.91 -19.34
C GLY A 343 12.22 -8.69 -20.37
N ASN A 344 12.57 -9.95 -20.68
CA ASN A 344 11.76 -10.84 -21.55
C ASN A 344 10.44 -11.24 -20.86
N SER A 345 10.36 -11.11 -19.54
CA SER A 345 9.15 -11.13 -18.75
C SER A 345 9.23 -10.10 -17.64
N THR A 346 8.15 -9.93 -16.85
CA THR A 346 8.14 -9.01 -15.70
C THR A 346 8.89 -9.63 -14.51
N TRP A 347 9.81 -8.89 -13.90
CA TRP A 347 10.34 -9.26 -12.59
C TRP A 347 9.26 -9.03 -11.53
N TYR A 348 8.72 -10.10 -10.99
CA TYR A 348 7.58 -10.06 -10.07
C TYR A 348 7.98 -9.46 -8.73
N PHE A 349 7.26 -8.42 -8.33
CA PHE A 349 7.39 -7.85 -6.99
C PHE A 349 6.71 -8.76 -5.96
N PRO A 350 7.24 -8.87 -4.72
CA PRO A 350 6.62 -9.69 -3.68
C PRO A 350 5.15 -9.32 -3.47
N PRO A 351 4.25 -10.32 -3.44
CA PRO A 351 2.82 -10.06 -3.27
C PRO A 351 2.52 -9.37 -1.94
N ASN A 352 1.56 -8.45 -1.95
CA ASN A 352 1.10 -7.80 -0.73
C ASN A 352 0.45 -8.80 0.24
N CYS A 353 0.47 -8.47 1.53
CA CYS A 353 -0.12 -9.30 2.59
C CYS A 353 -1.61 -9.64 2.32
N SER A 354 -2.38 -8.72 1.71
CA SER A 354 -3.77 -8.98 1.29
C SER A 354 -3.85 -10.07 0.23
N LYS A 355 -2.97 -10.04 -0.78
CA LYS A 355 -2.92 -11.08 -1.83
C LYS A 355 -2.47 -12.43 -1.27
N ILE A 356 -1.51 -12.45 -0.32
CA ILE A 356 -1.10 -13.69 0.34
C ILE A 356 -2.27 -14.29 1.11
N ARG A 357 -3.00 -13.48 1.88
CA ARG A 357 -4.19 -13.95 2.63
C ARG A 357 -5.30 -14.46 1.72
N ALA A 358 -5.49 -13.83 0.57
CA ALA A 358 -6.53 -14.24 -0.38
C ALA A 358 -6.19 -15.54 -1.12
N ASN A 359 -4.93 -15.71 -1.55
CA ASN A 359 -4.51 -16.83 -2.41
C ASN A 359 -3.91 -18.01 -1.66
N ALA A 360 -3.31 -17.77 -0.49
CA ALA A 360 -2.63 -18.76 0.33
C ALA A 360 -2.71 -18.38 1.81
N PRO A 361 -3.91 -18.37 2.42
CA PRO A 361 -4.12 -17.92 3.80
C PRO A 361 -3.28 -18.69 4.83
N GLU A 362 -2.95 -19.94 4.56
CA GLU A 362 -2.13 -20.81 5.42
C GLU A 362 -0.69 -20.29 5.58
N LEU A 363 -0.18 -19.52 4.60
CA LEU A 363 1.12 -18.86 4.70
C LEU A 363 1.08 -17.64 5.62
N CYS A 364 -0.08 -17.04 5.84
CA CYS A 364 -0.19 -15.81 6.61
C CYS A 364 -0.45 -16.10 8.10
N ARG A 365 0.60 -16.25 8.88
CA ARG A 365 0.58 -16.34 10.35
C ARG A 365 1.26 -15.11 10.93
N PRO A 366 0.54 -13.99 11.09
CA PRO A 366 1.14 -12.73 11.48
C PRO A 366 1.68 -12.76 12.91
N ASP A 367 2.87 -12.22 13.11
CA ASP A 367 3.44 -11.89 14.41
C ASP A 367 3.19 -10.42 14.79
N ARG A 368 3.74 -9.97 15.93
CA ARG A 368 3.60 -8.58 16.40
C ARG A 368 4.18 -7.56 15.43
N ASP A 369 5.26 -7.92 14.73
CA ASP A 369 5.95 -7.03 13.80
C ASP A 369 5.23 -6.91 12.46
N CYS A 370 4.28 -7.79 12.16
CA CYS A 370 3.38 -7.70 11.00
C CYS A 370 2.35 -6.57 11.12
N ARG A 371 2.19 -5.98 12.31
CA ARG A 371 1.23 -4.89 12.53
C ARG A 371 1.59 -3.69 11.66
N ASN A 372 0.64 -3.21 10.87
CA ASN A 372 0.79 -2.12 9.90
C ASN A 372 1.73 -2.42 8.72
N ILE A 373 2.10 -3.69 8.51
CA ILE A 373 2.88 -4.12 7.35
C ILE A 373 1.92 -4.55 6.24
N LYS A 374 2.15 -4.02 5.03
CA LYS A 374 1.35 -4.35 3.83
C LYS A 374 2.09 -5.28 2.85
N ASN A 375 3.41 -5.49 3.03
CA ASN A 375 4.23 -6.29 2.13
C ASN A 375 5.37 -7.01 2.89
N PRO A 376 5.68 -8.28 2.58
CA PRO A 376 6.77 -9.03 3.21
C PRO A 376 8.14 -8.37 3.11
N LEU A 377 8.46 -7.73 1.98
CA LEU A 377 9.71 -7.02 1.80
C LEU A 377 9.83 -5.84 2.77
N THR A 378 8.75 -5.07 2.97
CA THR A 378 8.71 -3.97 3.94
C THR A 378 8.96 -4.46 5.38
N TYR A 379 8.43 -5.64 5.75
CA TYR A 379 8.72 -6.27 7.04
C TYR A 379 10.21 -6.51 7.22
N TYR A 380 10.84 -7.17 6.24
CA TYR A 380 12.26 -7.51 6.26
C TYR A 380 13.15 -6.27 6.35
N LEU A 381 12.92 -5.28 5.50
CA LEU A 381 13.68 -4.04 5.47
C LEU A 381 13.56 -3.24 6.78
N ARG A 382 12.37 -3.22 7.38
CA ARG A 382 12.16 -2.60 8.69
C ARG A 382 12.97 -3.29 9.80
N LYS A 383 12.95 -4.62 9.84
CA LYS A 383 13.74 -5.41 10.80
C LYS A 383 15.23 -5.16 10.62
N LEU A 384 15.69 -5.21 9.38
CA LEU A 384 17.09 -4.98 9.01
C LEU A 384 17.58 -3.59 9.46
N TYR A 385 16.78 -2.56 9.23
CA TYR A 385 17.05 -1.20 9.67
C TYR A 385 17.18 -1.11 11.21
N LEU A 386 16.23 -1.70 11.94
CA LEU A 386 16.26 -1.69 13.41
C LEU A 386 17.47 -2.43 13.98
N GLU A 387 17.88 -3.54 13.38
CA GLU A 387 19.08 -4.27 13.76
C GLU A 387 20.36 -3.47 13.51
N ASN A 388 20.48 -2.84 12.33
CA ASN A 388 21.64 -2.02 11.99
C ASN A 388 21.75 -0.78 12.90
N ARG A 389 20.62 -0.17 13.26
CA ARG A 389 20.59 0.95 14.21
C ARG A 389 21.06 0.54 15.60
N ARG A 390 20.61 -0.61 16.13
CA ARG A 390 21.04 -1.13 17.43
C ARG A 390 22.55 -1.40 17.48
N LYS A 391 23.13 -1.90 16.39
CA LYS A 391 24.59 -2.13 16.29
C LYS A 391 25.35 -0.82 16.28
N GLY A 392 24.89 0.21 15.55
CA GLY A 392 25.54 1.52 15.54
C GLY A 392 25.45 2.28 16.88
N GLU A 393 24.38 2.09 17.66
CA GLU A 393 24.24 2.66 19.02
C GLU A 393 25.11 1.92 20.06
N GLY A 394 25.43 0.63 19.84
CA GLY A 394 26.33 -0.15 20.70
C GLY A 394 27.82 0.14 20.50
N GLU A 395 28.24 0.49 19.30
CA GLU A 395 29.64 0.85 18.98
C GLU A 395 30.00 2.29 19.39
N GLY A 396 29.02 3.18 19.61
CA GLY A 396 29.24 4.55 20.08
C GLY A 396 29.36 4.70 21.61
N GLY A 397 29.10 3.63 22.38
CA GLY A 397 29.11 3.65 23.85
C GLY A 397 30.44 3.26 24.52
N GLU A 398 31.42 2.72 23.80
CA GLU A 398 32.67 2.22 24.39
C GLU A 398 33.87 3.17 24.28
N THR A 399 33.72 4.39 23.76
CA THR A 399 34.88 5.29 23.55
C THR A 399 34.97 6.46 24.51
N ASP A 400 34.16 6.58 25.59
CA ASP A 400 34.21 7.75 26.50
C ASP A 400 34.46 7.44 28.00
N GLU A 401 34.88 6.23 28.36
CA GLU A 401 35.29 5.87 29.76
C GLU A 401 36.79 5.73 29.99
N GLY A 402 37.67 6.17 29.08
CA GLY A 402 39.11 5.97 29.14
C GLY A 402 39.99 7.20 29.37
N ALA A 403 39.47 8.33 29.89
CA ALA A 403 40.32 9.52 30.08
C ALA A 403 39.98 10.36 31.33
N LYS A 404 40.06 9.76 32.52
CA LYS A 404 40.18 10.53 33.78
C LYS A 404 40.81 9.65 34.86
N GLU A 405 42.11 9.50 34.82
CA GLU A 405 42.94 9.24 36.02
C GLU A 405 44.41 9.55 35.66
N GLY A 406 44.98 10.54 36.35
CA GLY A 406 46.40 10.77 36.27
C GLY A 406 46.81 12.24 36.27
N GLY A 407 46.88 12.89 37.43
CA GLY A 407 47.48 14.20 37.51
C GLY A 407 47.30 14.97 38.83
N GLU A 408 47.59 14.35 39.97
CA GLU A 408 47.99 15.06 41.17
C GLU A 408 49.36 14.51 41.59
N GLU A 409 50.37 15.35 41.53
CA GLU A 409 51.38 15.59 42.60
C GLU A 409 52.54 16.44 42.11
N ASN A 410 52.83 17.43 42.98
CA ASN A 410 54.08 18.17 43.14
C ASN A 410 54.27 19.56 42.48
N GLY A 411 54.19 20.55 43.39
CA GLY A 411 54.83 21.84 43.25
C GLY A 411 54.20 22.92 44.09
#